data_b89b75f3eb9c75e6f401eab650ac8744
#
_entry.id   b89b75f3eb9c75e6f401eab650ac8744
#
_cell.length_a   1.000
_cell.length_b   1.000
_cell.length_c   1.000
_cell.angle_alpha   90.00
_cell.angle_beta   90.00
_cell.angle_gamma   90.00
#
_symmetry.space_group_name_H-M   'P 1'
#
loop_
_entity.id
_entity.type
_entity.pdbx_description
1 polymer ?
#
loop_
_entity_poly.entity_id
_entity_poly.type
_entity_poly.pdbx_seq_one_letter_code
_entity_poly.pdbx_strand_id
1 'polypeptide(L)'
;MTEPRVLSLSALRLGLDAVDDALVVLTAVRGSLATQVGRVKQLRELPLRDPARERAVQQRAHRLGRHLGLAPTTVERMIQLL
;
A
#
# COMPACT_ATOMS: atom_id res chain seq x y z
N MET A 1 34.62 -6.13 -18.31
CA MET A 1 33.87 -5.20 -17.44
C MET A 1 32.61 -4.80 -18.17
N THR A 2 31.46 -5.13 -17.61
CA THR A 2 30.20 -4.77 -18.21
C THR A 2 29.81 -3.37 -17.76
N GLU A 3 29.50 -2.49 -18.68
CA GLU A 3 28.95 -1.19 -18.36
C GLU A 3 27.53 -1.35 -17.79
N PRO A 4 27.14 -0.52 -16.81
CA PRO A 4 25.77 -0.55 -16.32
C PRO A 4 24.82 -0.23 -17.48
N ARG A 5 23.82 -1.07 -17.64
CA ARG A 5 22.78 -0.84 -18.66
C ARG A 5 21.98 0.39 -18.31
N VAL A 6 22.00 1.35 -19.19
CA VAL A 6 21.09 2.50 -19.11
C VAL A 6 19.79 2.09 -19.79
N LEU A 7 18.73 1.99 -19.02
CA LEU A 7 17.40 1.72 -19.57
C LEU A 7 16.91 2.92 -20.36
N SER A 8 16.28 2.67 -21.49
CA SER A 8 15.65 3.73 -22.27
C SER A 8 14.49 4.36 -21.50
N LEU A 9 14.16 5.61 -21.84
CA LEU A 9 13.01 6.29 -21.26
C LEU A 9 11.71 5.52 -21.49
N SER A 10 11.54 4.93 -22.67
CA SER A 10 10.37 4.11 -23.00
C SER A 10 10.29 2.87 -22.11
N ALA A 11 11.41 2.17 -21.89
CA ALA A 11 11.44 1.00 -21.01
C ALA A 11 11.10 1.37 -19.55
N LEU A 12 11.64 2.49 -19.06
CA LEU A 12 11.33 2.99 -17.71
C LEU A 12 9.86 3.36 -17.57
N ARG A 13 9.26 3.98 -18.58
CA ARG A 13 7.85 4.33 -18.58
C ARG A 13 6.96 3.09 -18.60
N LEU A 14 7.30 2.04 -19.36
CA LEU A 14 6.60 0.77 -19.31
C LEU A 14 6.65 0.15 -17.92
N GLY A 15 7.82 0.23 -17.25
CA GLY A 15 7.96 -0.22 -15.88
C GLY A 15 7.06 0.56 -14.92
N LEU A 16 6.98 1.88 -15.06
CA LEU A 16 6.09 2.72 -14.26
C LEU A 16 4.63 2.37 -14.51
N ASP A 17 4.23 2.18 -15.76
CA ASP A 17 2.86 1.79 -16.10
C ASP A 17 2.47 0.47 -15.43
N ALA A 18 3.36 -0.52 -15.44
CA ALA A 18 3.12 -1.81 -14.79
C ALA A 18 2.97 -1.66 -13.27
N VAL A 19 3.80 -0.82 -12.65
CA VAL A 19 3.69 -0.54 -11.20
C VAL A 19 2.38 0.19 -10.89
N ASP A 20 2.00 1.17 -11.70
CA ASP A 20 0.76 1.92 -11.53
C ASP A 20 -0.46 0.99 -11.63
N ASP A 21 -0.48 0.10 -12.61
CA ASP A 21 -1.54 -0.90 -12.74
C ASP A 21 -1.61 -1.81 -11.51
N ALA A 22 -0.46 -2.26 -11.01
CA ALA A 22 -0.38 -3.07 -9.81
C ALA A 22 -0.93 -2.33 -8.58
N LEU A 23 -0.65 -1.03 -8.44
CA LEU A 23 -1.19 -0.21 -7.35
C LEU A 23 -2.72 -0.14 -7.40
N VAL A 24 -3.29 0.03 -8.59
CA VAL A 24 -4.76 0.04 -8.76
C VAL A 24 -5.36 -1.31 -8.38
N VAL A 25 -4.77 -2.41 -8.86
CA VAL A 25 -5.24 -3.76 -8.52
C VAL A 25 -5.15 -4.02 -7.02
N LEU A 26 -4.03 -3.70 -6.39
CA LEU A 26 -3.83 -3.91 -4.95
C LEU A 26 -4.80 -3.07 -4.13
N THR A 27 -5.09 -1.85 -4.55
CA THR A 27 -6.07 -0.98 -3.90
C THR A 27 -7.46 -1.61 -3.95
N ALA A 28 -7.87 -2.16 -5.08
CA ALA A 28 -9.13 -2.86 -5.24
C ALA A 28 -9.21 -4.11 -4.35
N VAL A 29 -8.16 -4.91 -4.32
CA VAL A 29 -8.07 -6.11 -3.47
C VAL A 29 -8.17 -5.73 -1.99
N ARG A 30 -7.44 -4.72 -1.56
CA ARG A 30 -7.50 -4.24 -0.19
C ARG A 30 -8.90 -3.75 0.19
N GLY A 31 -9.56 -3.01 -0.70
CA GLY A 31 -10.93 -2.55 -0.50
C GLY A 31 -11.91 -3.71 -0.32
N SER A 32 -11.77 -4.75 -1.12
CA SER A 32 -12.58 -5.97 -1.01
C SER A 32 -12.37 -6.67 0.34
N LEU A 33 -11.12 -6.81 0.77
CA LEU A 33 -10.80 -7.41 2.07
C LEU A 33 -11.35 -6.57 3.22
N ALA A 34 -11.23 -5.26 3.16
CA ALA A 34 -11.78 -4.34 4.17
C ALA A 34 -13.30 -4.47 4.27
N THR A 35 -13.99 -4.60 3.15
CA THR A 35 -15.44 -4.83 3.12
C THR A 35 -15.80 -6.15 3.81
N GLN A 36 -15.05 -7.22 3.55
CA GLN A 36 -15.24 -8.52 4.22
C GLN A 36 -15.02 -8.43 5.72
N VAL A 37 -13.98 -7.71 6.16
CA VAL A 37 -13.75 -7.45 7.59
C VAL A 37 -14.94 -6.73 8.22
N GLY A 38 -15.48 -5.71 7.55
CA GLY A 38 -16.66 -4.99 8.02
C GLY A 38 -17.88 -5.89 8.18
N ARG A 39 -18.11 -6.81 7.24
CA ARG A 39 -19.19 -7.80 7.33
C ARG A 39 -19.03 -8.74 8.51
N VAL A 40 -17.83 -9.24 8.74
CA VAL A 40 -17.53 -10.11 9.89
C VAL A 40 -17.77 -9.37 11.21
N LYS A 41 -17.32 -8.11 11.30
CA LYS A 41 -17.57 -7.27 12.49
C LYS A 41 -19.06 -7.09 12.76
N GLN A 42 -19.86 -6.83 11.72
CA GLN A 42 -21.32 -6.73 11.86
C GLN A 42 -21.93 -8.03 12.34
N LEU A 43 -21.56 -9.16 11.75
CA LEU A 43 -22.09 -10.47 12.12
C LEU A 43 -21.75 -10.87 13.56
N ARG A 44 -20.59 -10.44 14.05
CA ARG A 44 -20.14 -10.73 15.41
C ARG A 44 -20.40 -9.60 16.41
N GLU A 45 -21.11 -8.56 15.99
CA GLU A 45 -21.42 -7.39 16.82
C GLU A 45 -20.17 -6.73 17.41
N LEU A 46 -19.07 -6.71 16.63
CA LEU A 46 -17.82 -6.06 17.01
C LEU A 46 -17.85 -4.57 16.64
N PRO A 47 -17.11 -3.71 17.37
CA PRO A 47 -16.98 -2.31 16.99
C PRO A 47 -16.39 -2.16 15.58
N LEU A 48 -16.93 -1.21 14.79
CA LEU A 48 -16.42 -0.92 13.46
C LEU A 48 -15.00 -0.34 13.50
N ARG A 49 -14.73 0.55 14.46
CA ARG A 49 -13.40 1.12 14.66
C ARG A 49 -12.59 0.27 15.62
N ASP A 50 -11.33 0.08 15.27
CA ASP A 50 -10.34 -0.61 16.09
C ASP A 50 -9.07 0.26 16.15
N PRO A 51 -8.97 1.18 17.12
CA PRO A 51 -7.81 2.07 17.22
C PRO A 51 -6.47 1.34 17.37
N ALA A 52 -6.45 0.20 18.06
CA ALA A 52 -5.22 -0.59 18.19
C ALA A 52 -4.77 -1.15 16.84
N ARG A 53 -5.71 -1.62 16.03
CA ARG A 53 -5.43 -2.10 14.66
C ARG A 53 -4.96 -0.95 13.76
N GLU A 54 -5.61 0.20 13.85
CA GLU A 54 -5.21 1.39 13.08
C GLU A 54 -3.77 1.78 13.38
N ARG A 55 -3.38 1.82 14.67
CA ARG A 55 -1.99 2.10 15.08
C ARG A 55 -1.02 1.05 14.56
N ALA A 56 -1.37 -0.23 14.63
CA ALA A 56 -0.53 -1.31 14.14
C ALA A 56 -0.28 -1.20 12.63
N VAL A 57 -1.30 -0.86 11.86
CA VAL A 57 -1.18 -0.63 10.41
C VAL A 57 -0.25 0.53 10.11
N GLN A 58 -0.39 1.65 10.82
CA GLN A 58 0.45 2.83 10.65
C GLN A 58 1.92 2.52 10.99
N GLN A 59 2.16 1.87 12.13
CA GLN A 59 3.51 1.52 12.56
C GLN A 59 4.19 0.57 11.59
N ARG A 60 3.47 -0.43 11.10
CA ARG A 60 3.99 -1.37 10.09
C ARG A 60 4.32 -0.66 8.78
N ALA A 61 3.45 0.21 8.30
CA ALA A 61 3.66 0.96 7.07
C ALA A 61 4.88 1.88 7.19
N HIS A 62 5.05 2.57 8.31
CA HIS A 62 6.22 3.43 8.54
C HIS A 62 7.52 2.63 8.63
N ARG A 63 7.53 1.47 9.28
CA ARG A 63 8.71 0.60 9.33
C ARG A 63 9.10 0.13 7.93
N LEU A 64 8.14 -0.37 7.17
CA LEU A 64 8.39 -0.83 5.81
C LEU A 64 8.85 0.31 4.91
N GLY A 65 8.22 1.47 5.03
CA GLY A 65 8.60 2.67 4.29
C GLY A 65 10.05 3.08 4.56
N ARG A 66 10.48 3.05 5.83
CA ARG A 66 11.87 3.34 6.17
C ARG A 66 12.85 2.36 5.51
N HIS A 67 12.53 1.08 5.51
CA HIS A 67 13.36 0.07 4.84
C HIS A 67 13.46 0.30 3.34
N LEU A 68 12.43 0.84 2.73
CA LEU A 68 12.37 1.10 1.29
C LEU A 68 12.82 2.51 0.90
N GLY A 69 13.23 3.33 1.86
CA GLY A 69 13.69 4.69 1.60
C GLY A 69 12.58 5.69 1.30
N LEU A 70 11.34 5.41 1.73
CA LEU A 70 10.22 6.32 1.55
C LEU A 70 10.19 7.38 2.65
N ALA A 71 9.89 8.62 2.27
CA ALA A 71 9.66 9.69 3.23
C ALA A 71 8.43 9.38 4.10
N PRO A 72 8.46 9.71 5.41
CA PRO A 72 7.31 9.49 6.29
C PRO A 72 6.02 10.15 5.79
N THR A 73 6.12 11.34 5.19
CA THR A 73 4.98 12.05 4.61
C THR A 73 4.34 11.28 3.45
N THR A 74 5.14 10.60 2.64
CA THR A 74 4.63 9.74 1.56
C THR A 74 3.85 8.55 2.12
N VAL A 75 4.39 7.92 3.15
CA VAL A 75 3.74 6.79 3.84
C VAL A 75 2.41 7.24 4.45
N GLU A 76 2.37 8.39 5.11
CA GLU A 76 1.15 8.94 5.70
C GLU A 76 0.07 9.22 4.66
N ARG A 77 0.44 9.81 3.52
CA ARG A 77 -0.49 10.04 2.41
C ARG A 77 -1.06 8.74 1.86
N MET A 78 -0.22 7.73 1.72
CA MET A 78 -0.65 6.42 1.26
C MET A 78 -1.64 5.77 2.24
N ILE A 79 -1.36 5.83 3.55
CA ILE A 79 -2.26 5.32 4.58
C ILE A 79 -3.61 6.03 4.53
N GLN A 80 -3.65 7.32 4.29
CA GLN A 80 -4.89 8.10 4.20
C GLN A 80 -5.79 7.65 3.04
N LEU A 81 -5.21 7.10 1.97
CA LEU A 81 -5.96 6.54 0.85
C LEU A 81 -6.59 5.19 1.17
N LEU A 82 -6.11 4.55 2.18
CA LEU A 82 -6.56 3.21 2.58
C LEU A 82 -7.69 3.31 3.61
#